data_b05dc5f3f1a62b8e9ad1194698b9e71d
#
_entry.id   b05dc5f3f1a62b8e9ad1194698b9e71d
#
_cell.length_a   1.000
_cell.length_b   1.000
_cell.length_c   1.000
_cell.angle_alpha   90.00
_cell.angle_beta   90.00
_cell.angle_gamma   90.00
#
_symmetry.space_group_name_H-M   'P 1'
#
loop_
_entity.id
_entity.type
_entity.pdbx_description
1 polymer ?
#
loop_
_entity_poly.entity_id
_entity_poly.type
_entity_poly.pdbx_seq_one_letter_code
_entity_poly.pdbx_strand_id
1 'polypeptide(L)'
;SQGGYTHYLWYNYYPFIKNANDVIAAVKKDADNAEYQVMGAIARTFRALYYLDLARYYEALKAKAPELPQYESGLERVYGLTVPIITEDTTESAAKSNPRATREELFNFIFEDLAYAEGIFKGYDYPEVEEGAEAPKSDTYRSTPTYPTLAVVYGLYARAYLWLGCEDFTNDGHSGKLPTGNDAYTKAAEYARLAIDTAEELAGATLMSEYEWTNPSSGFNTVVKSWLWATVQSTDTVMSNLYAFAAHMCPEASYGYGPLACPGVSETMYNRLQNSDFRKKIIAGPDKKYADFASYTSMGQAEWEELAWRAPYTNFKFRPNMGERVDYMTANAISLPIMRLEELYFIEMEALCHTGGAAQ
;
A
#
# COMPACT_ATOMS: atom_id res chain seq x y z
N SER A 1 -7.66 14.84 24.36
CA SER A 1 -7.06 15.37 23.14
C SER A 1 -7.19 14.32 22.04
N GLN A 2 -7.97 14.59 21.04
CA GLN A 2 -8.03 13.74 19.86
C GLN A 2 -6.65 13.75 19.22
N GLY A 3 -6.05 12.56 19.03
CA GLY A 3 -4.73 12.46 18.46
C GLY A 3 -4.68 13.06 17.07
N GLY A 4 -3.73 13.97 16.81
CA GLY A 4 -3.60 14.65 15.53
C GLY A 4 -3.50 13.68 14.33
N TYR A 5 -2.90 12.51 14.53
CA TYR A 5 -2.79 11.47 13.49
C TYR A 5 -4.13 10.89 13.04
N THR A 6 -5.05 10.60 13.96
CA THR A 6 -6.37 10.08 13.63
C THR A 6 -7.19 11.08 12.83
N HIS A 7 -7.12 12.36 13.21
CA HIS A 7 -7.78 13.42 12.45
C HIS A 7 -7.17 13.58 11.05
N TYR A 8 -5.84 13.54 10.94
CA TYR A 8 -5.11 13.69 9.69
C TYR A 8 -5.48 12.62 8.66
N LEU A 9 -5.50 11.35 9.04
CA LEU A 9 -5.88 10.25 8.16
C LEU A 9 -7.32 10.41 7.66
N TRP A 10 -8.26 10.67 8.56
CA TRP A 10 -9.65 10.92 8.21
C TRP A 10 -9.81 12.07 7.22
N TYR A 11 -9.14 13.18 7.50
CA TYR A 11 -9.21 14.40 6.68
C TYR A 11 -8.63 14.19 5.27
N ASN A 12 -7.67 13.31 5.08
CA ASN A 12 -7.07 13.06 3.77
C ASN A 12 -7.82 11.99 2.97
N TYR A 13 -8.26 10.90 3.61
CA TYR A 13 -8.89 9.79 2.88
C TYR A 13 -10.28 10.13 2.33
N TYR A 14 -11.10 10.88 3.05
CA TYR A 14 -12.45 11.23 2.56
C TYR A 14 -12.45 12.13 1.32
N PRO A 15 -11.57 13.13 1.15
CA PRO A 15 -11.39 13.81 -0.13
C PRO A 15 -10.98 12.86 -1.28
N PHE A 16 -10.14 11.88 -1.03
CA PHE A 16 -9.79 10.89 -2.06
C PHE A 16 -10.99 10.01 -2.44
N ILE A 17 -11.77 9.58 -1.46
CA ILE A 17 -13.05 8.87 -1.68
C ILE A 17 -14.01 9.74 -2.48
N LYS A 18 -14.11 11.03 -2.13
CA LYS A 18 -14.95 11.97 -2.89
C LYS A 18 -14.50 12.06 -4.35
N ASN A 19 -13.22 12.19 -4.62
CA ASN A 19 -12.70 12.24 -5.98
C ASN A 19 -13.04 10.96 -6.76
N ALA A 20 -12.89 9.79 -6.14
CA ALA A 20 -13.30 8.53 -6.74
C ALA A 20 -14.80 8.51 -7.04
N ASN A 21 -15.65 8.96 -6.12
CA ASN A 21 -17.10 9.08 -6.30
C ASN A 21 -17.46 10.04 -7.45
N ASP A 22 -16.76 11.17 -7.58
CA ASP A 22 -16.99 12.14 -8.66
C ASP A 22 -16.70 11.50 -10.03
N VAL A 23 -15.64 10.71 -10.16
CA VAL A 23 -15.34 9.94 -11.39
C VAL A 23 -16.42 8.92 -11.65
N ILE A 24 -16.82 8.13 -10.65
CA ILE A 24 -17.88 7.09 -10.78
C ILE A 24 -19.19 7.75 -11.22
N ALA A 25 -19.57 8.89 -10.63
CA ALA A 25 -20.77 9.63 -11.03
C ALA A 25 -20.70 10.16 -12.48
N ALA A 26 -19.51 10.56 -12.92
CA ALA A 26 -19.31 11.05 -14.27
C ALA A 26 -19.42 9.93 -15.30
N VAL A 27 -18.82 8.77 -15.06
CA VAL A 27 -18.83 7.63 -15.98
C VAL A 27 -20.20 6.94 -16.05
N LYS A 28 -21.03 7.00 -15.00
CA LYS A 28 -22.41 6.50 -15.01
C LYS A 28 -23.28 7.15 -16.10
N LYS A 29 -22.92 8.34 -16.60
CA LYS A 29 -23.69 9.07 -17.62
C LYS A 29 -23.60 8.43 -19.02
N ASP A 30 -22.54 7.66 -19.26
CA ASP A 30 -22.32 6.93 -20.53
C ASP A 30 -21.72 5.55 -20.18
N ALA A 31 -22.53 4.73 -19.51
CA ALA A 31 -22.11 3.46 -18.96
C ALA A 31 -21.75 2.40 -20.01
N ASP A 32 -22.21 2.58 -21.25
CA ASP A 32 -21.93 1.64 -22.35
C ASP A 32 -20.58 1.94 -23.04
N ASN A 33 -19.94 3.06 -22.71
CA ASN A 33 -18.63 3.42 -23.25
C ASN A 33 -17.52 2.62 -22.54
N ALA A 34 -16.78 1.81 -23.32
CA ALA A 34 -15.74 0.94 -22.79
C ALA A 34 -14.61 1.69 -22.05
N GLU A 35 -14.21 2.86 -22.56
CA GLU A 35 -13.19 3.68 -21.88
C GLU A 35 -13.69 4.19 -20.52
N TYR A 36 -14.96 4.60 -20.45
CA TYR A 36 -15.58 5.05 -19.22
C TYR A 36 -15.76 3.90 -18.22
N GLN A 37 -16.04 2.68 -18.69
CA GLN A 37 -16.05 1.50 -17.83
C GLN A 37 -14.69 1.27 -17.18
N VAL A 38 -13.59 1.38 -17.93
CA VAL A 38 -12.22 1.26 -17.41
C VAL A 38 -11.92 2.37 -16.41
N MET A 39 -12.27 3.62 -16.70
CA MET A 39 -12.12 4.73 -15.74
C MET A 39 -12.93 4.49 -14.45
N GLY A 40 -14.14 3.97 -14.58
CA GLY A 40 -14.98 3.56 -13.45
C GLY A 40 -14.36 2.45 -12.61
N ALA A 41 -13.76 1.45 -13.27
CA ALA A 41 -13.05 0.36 -12.60
C ALA A 41 -11.81 0.87 -11.84
N ILE A 42 -11.03 1.76 -12.43
CA ILE A 42 -9.90 2.42 -11.78
C ILE A 42 -10.37 3.18 -10.54
N ALA A 43 -11.40 4.02 -10.66
CA ALA A 43 -11.92 4.81 -9.56
C ALA A 43 -12.46 3.94 -8.40
N ARG A 44 -13.15 2.84 -8.72
CA ARG A 44 -13.62 1.87 -7.73
C ARG A 44 -12.48 1.13 -7.04
N THR A 45 -11.41 0.79 -7.76
CA THR A 45 -10.22 0.16 -7.18
C THR A 45 -9.53 1.12 -6.18
N PHE A 46 -9.42 2.40 -6.50
CA PHE A 46 -8.92 3.40 -5.55
C PHE A 46 -9.86 3.57 -4.35
N ARG A 47 -11.17 3.60 -4.56
CA ARG A 47 -12.15 3.70 -3.48
C ARG A 47 -12.08 2.49 -2.53
N ALA A 48 -11.95 1.29 -3.08
CA ALA A 48 -11.74 0.07 -2.31
C ALA A 48 -10.45 0.12 -1.48
N LEU A 49 -9.32 0.58 -2.05
CA LEU A 49 -8.08 0.81 -1.31
C LEU A 49 -8.29 1.77 -0.13
N TYR A 50 -8.94 2.90 -0.37
CA TYR A 50 -9.12 3.93 0.67
C TYR A 50 -10.00 3.43 1.81
N TYR A 51 -11.07 2.72 1.51
CA TYR A 51 -11.93 2.11 2.54
C TYR A 51 -11.25 0.97 3.29
N LEU A 52 -10.45 0.16 2.61
CA LEU A 52 -9.67 -0.89 3.26
C LEU A 52 -8.64 -0.31 4.23
N ASP A 53 -7.94 0.73 3.84
CA ASP A 53 -7.00 1.43 4.72
C ASP A 53 -7.74 2.09 5.91
N LEU A 54 -8.87 2.75 5.67
CA LEU A 54 -9.68 3.32 6.75
C LEU A 54 -10.19 2.24 7.72
N ALA A 55 -10.61 1.06 7.22
CA ALA A 55 -10.98 -0.06 8.08
C ALA A 55 -9.81 -0.43 9.01
N ARG A 56 -8.62 -0.62 8.45
CA ARG A 56 -7.41 -0.99 9.22
C ARG A 56 -7.00 0.04 10.26
N TYR A 57 -7.27 1.34 10.03
CA TYR A 57 -6.94 2.42 10.97
C TYR A 57 -8.01 2.65 12.04
N TYR A 58 -9.29 2.43 11.72
CA TYR A 58 -10.39 2.87 12.58
C TYR A 58 -11.26 1.75 13.13
N GLU A 59 -11.10 0.52 12.65
CA GLU A 59 -11.79 -0.62 13.23
C GLU A 59 -11.17 -1.01 14.57
N ALA A 60 -12.01 -1.11 15.60
CA ALA A 60 -11.60 -1.62 16.89
C ALA A 60 -11.64 -3.14 16.87
N LEU A 61 -10.49 -3.80 16.86
CA LEU A 61 -10.39 -5.26 16.92
C LEU A 61 -10.51 -5.74 18.36
N LYS A 62 -11.43 -6.69 18.60
CA LYS A 62 -11.66 -7.28 19.90
C LYS A 62 -10.44 -8.05 20.43
N ALA A 63 -9.72 -8.74 19.56
CA ALA A 63 -8.49 -9.46 19.89
C ALA A 63 -7.38 -8.54 20.45
N LYS A 64 -7.43 -7.23 20.17
CA LYS A 64 -6.48 -6.24 20.67
C LYS A 64 -6.92 -5.55 21.95
N ALA A 65 -8.18 -5.72 22.37
CA ALA A 65 -8.72 -5.06 23.58
C ALA A 65 -7.96 -5.38 24.86
N PRO A 66 -7.47 -6.60 25.12
CA PRO A 66 -6.71 -6.93 26.33
C PRO A 66 -5.40 -6.13 26.47
N GLU A 67 -4.86 -5.61 25.37
CA GLU A 67 -3.64 -4.81 25.39
C GLU A 67 -3.87 -3.36 25.89
N LEU A 68 -5.14 -2.94 26.02
CA LEU A 68 -5.54 -1.58 26.37
C LEU A 68 -6.57 -1.53 27.52
N PRO A 69 -6.29 -2.15 28.69
CA PRO A 69 -7.27 -2.33 29.76
C PRO A 69 -7.85 -1.00 30.29
N GLN A 70 -7.10 0.10 30.25
CA GLN A 70 -7.58 1.41 30.69
C GLN A 70 -8.64 2.05 29.79
N TYR A 71 -8.85 1.53 28.59
CA TYR A 71 -9.83 2.04 27.61
C TYR A 71 -11.03 1.11 27.39
N GLU A 72 -11.11 0.02 28.14
CA GLU A 72 -12.15 -1.01 27.96
C GLU A 72 -13.58 -0.48 28.14
N SER A 73 -13.79 0.49 29.02
CA SER A 73 -15.13 1.04 29.23
C SER A 73 -15.62 1.85 28.03
N GLY A 74 -16.26 1.19 27.10
CA GLY A 74 -16.87 1.80 25.92
C GLY A 74 -16.36 1.28 24.59
N LEU A 75 -15.24 0.54 24.53
CA LEU A 75 -14.77 -0.11 23.30
C LEU A 75 -15.78 -1.15 22.78
N GLU A 76 -16.47 -1.85 23.69
CA GLU A 76 -17.53 -2.82 23.35
C GLU A 76 -18.60 -2.24 22.41
N ARG A 77 -18.85 -0.93 22.50
CA ARG A 77 -19.85 -0.25 21.67
C ARG A 77 -19.37 0.01 20.23
N VAL A 78 -18.08 -0.14 19.96
CA VAL A 78 -17.46 0.15 18.66
C VAL A 78 -16.85 -1.09 18.01
N TYR A 79 -16.86 -2.24 18.68
CA TYR A 79 -16.45 -3.49 18.05
C TYR A 79 -17.31 -3.79 16.83
N GLY A 80 -16.66 -4.21 15.74
CA GLY A 80 -17.33 -4.47 14.48
C GLY A 80 -17.84 -3.23 13.74
N LEU A 81 -17.55 -2.01 14.26
CA LEU A 81 -17.80 -0.76 13.56
C LEU A 81 -16.54 -0.24 12.89
N THR A 82 -16.69 0.17 11.64
CA THR A 82 -15.62 0.71 10.80
C THR A 82 -15.76 2.22 10.63
N VAL A 83 -16.02 2.70 9.44
CA VAL A 83 -16.16 4.12 9.08
C VAL A 83 -17.45 4.36 8.30
N PRO A 84 -17.99 5.58 8.23
CA PRO A 84 -19.14 5.89 7.38
C PRO A 84 -18.86 5.61 5.90
N ILE A 85 -19.79 4.99 5.20
CA ILE A 85 -19.71 4.78 3.75
C ILE A 85 -20.32 6.00 3.04
N ILE A 86 -19.55 6.64 2.18
CA ILE A 86 -19.95 7.76 1.32
C ILE A 86 -19.82 7.30 -0.14
N THR A 87 -20.91 7.35 -0.85
CA THR A 87 -20.97 6.99 -2.27
C THR A 87 -21.18 8.22 -3.14
N GLU A 88 -21.16 8.03 -4.45
CA GLU A 88 -21.49 9.06 -5.43
C GLU A 88 -22.92 9.60 -5.32
N ASP A 89 -23.81 8.82 -4.72
CA ASP A 89 -25.22 9.18 -4.52
C ASP A 89 -25.48 9.82 -3.12
N THR A 90 -24.45 9.88 -2.25
CA THR A 90 -24.59 10.43 -0.91
C THR A 90 -24.67 11.94 -0.94
N THR A 91 -25.80 12.51 -0.52
CA THR A 91 -25.95 13.98 -0.43
C THR A 91 -25.17 14.55 0.74
N GLU A 92 -24.83 15.85 0.68
CA GLU A 92 -24.15 16.55 1.78
C GLU A 92 -24.93 16.47 3.11
N SER A 93 -26.26 16.54 3.04
CA SER A 93 -27.13 16.40 4.23
C SER A 93 -27.03 14.99 4.83
N ALA A 94 -27.05 13.95 3.99
CA ALA A 94 -26.92 12.58 4.44
C ALA A 94 -25.53 12.31 5.03
N ALA A 95 -24.48 12.86 4.41
CA ALA A 95 -23.11 12.70 4.90
C ALA A 95 -22.90 13.25 6.32
N LYS A 96 -23.59 14.34 6.69
CA LYS A 96 -23.50 14.95 8.04
C LYS A 96 -24.07 14.07 9.16
N SER A 97 -24.96 13.13 8.84
CA SER A 97 -25.64 12.25 9.80
C SER A 97 -25.34 10.78 9.55
N ASN A 98 -24.32 10.49 8.75
CA ASN A 98 -23.98 9.13 8.34
C ASN A 98 -23.29 8.38 9.50
N PRO A 99 -23.88 7.30 10.03
CA PRO A 99 -23.28 6.51 11.10
C PRO A 99 -22.06 5.72 10.56
N ARG A 100 -21.27 5.21 11.48
CA ARG A 100 -20.24 4.23 11.14
C ARG A 100 -20.88 2.95 10.61
N ALA A 101 -20.40 2.45 9.51
CA ALA A 101 -20.81 1.16 8.96
C ALA A 101 -20.28 0.02 9.80
N THR A 102 -21.00 -1.08 9.81
CA THR A 102 -20.50 -2.33 10.34
C THR A 102 -19.36 -2.88 9.47
N ARG A 103 -18.57 -3.78 10.03
CA ARG A 103 -17.53 -4.50 9.29
C ARG A 103 -18.11 -5.20 8.06
N GLU A 104 -19.26 -5.86 8.21
CA GLU A 104 -19.94 -6.53 7.12
C GLU A 104 -20.33 -5.57 5.99
N GLU A 105 -21.00 -4.46 6.34
CA GLU A 105 -21.41 -3.46 5.36
C GLU A 105 -20.23 -2.88 4.59
N LEU A 106 -19.14 -2.53 5.29
CA LEU A 106 -17.97 -1.93 4.64
C LEU A 106 -17.24 -2.93 3.74
N PHE A 107 -16.98 -4.15 4.21
CA PHE A 107 -16.27 -5.13 3.39
C PHE A 107 -17.11 -5.63 2.21
N ASN A 108 -18.43 -5.77 2.34
CA ASN A 108 -19.29 -6.02 1.20
C ASN A 108 -19.21 -4.90 0.17
N PHE A 109 -19.21 -3.65 0.60
CA PHE A 109 -19.05 -2.50 -0.28
C PHE A 109 -17.68 -2.50 -0.99
N ILE A 110 -16.60 -2.81 -0.26
CA ILE A 110 -15.26 -2.98 -0.85
C ILE A 110 -15.28 -4.09 -1.91
N PHE A 111 -15.87 -5.23 -1.61
CA PHE A 111 -15.94 -6.37 -2.54
C PHE A 111 -16.83 -6.09 -3.75
N GLU A 112 -17.89 -5.30 -3.62
CA GLU A 112 -18.70 -4.84 -4.76
C GLU A 112 -17.86 -3.98 -5.72
N ASP A 113 -17.07 -3.05 -5.20
CA ASP A 113 -16.17 -2.23 -6.00
C ASP A 113 -15.09 -3.08 -6.68
N LEU A 114 -14.48 -4.02 -5.95
CA LEU A 114 -13.47 -4.92 -6.52
C LEU A 114 -14.07 -5.87 -7.56
N ALA A 115 -15.28 -6.39 -7.35
CA ALA A 115 -15.96 -7.28 -8.30
C ALA A 115 -16.29 -6.55 -9.62
N TYR A 116 -16.73 -5.29 -9.54
CA TYR A 116 -16.91 -4.48 -10.73
C TYR A 116 -15.59 -4.30 -11.49
N ALA A 117 -14.53 -3.91 -10.78
CA ALA A 117 -13.22 -3.69 -11.38
C ALA A 117 -12.64 -4.99 -11.97
N GLU A 118 -12.78 -6.12 -11.29
CA GLU A 118 -12.38 -7.43 -11.77
C GLU A 118 -13.08 -7.79 -13.09
N GLY A 119 -14.40 -7.61 -13.15
CA GLY A 119 -15.17 -7.91 -14.37
C GLY A 119 -14.72 -7.09 -15.57
N ILE A 120 -14.47 -5.78 -15.37
CA ILE A 120 -13.99 -4.91 -16.44
C ILE A 120 -12.55 -5.24 -16.83
N PHE A 121 -11.66 -5.39 -15.85
CA PHE A 121 -10.24 -5.63 -16.13
C PHE A 121 -9.98 -7.00 -16.75
N LYS A 122 -10.76 -8.04 -16.43
CA LYS A 122 -10.67 -9.33 -17.11
C LYS A 122 -10.89 -9.21 -18.61
N GLY A 123 -11.95 -8.52 -19.01
CA GLY A 123 -12.23 -8.30 -20.43
C GLY A 123 -11.24 -7.37 -21.13
N TYR A 124 -10.58 -6.48 -20.35
CA TYR A 124 -9.63 -5.53 -20.89
C TYR A 124 -8.21 -6.10 -20.98
N ASP A 125 -7.76 -6.85 -19.96
CA ASP A 125 -6.42 -7.46 -19.90
C ASP A 125 -6.32 -8.76 -20.69
N TYR A 126 -7.45 -9.48 -20.83
CA TYR A 126 -7.59 -10.72 -21.56
C TYR A 126 -8.73 -10.60 -22.58
N PRO A 127 -8.63 -9.68 -23.56
CA PRO A 127 -9.69 -9.56 -24.56
C PRO A 127 -9.86 -10.85 -25.34
N GLU A 128 -11.10 -11.25 -25.58
CA GLU A 128 -11.37 -12.32 -26.54
C GLU A 128 -10.88 -11.88 -27.92
N VAL A 129 -10.00 -12.65 -28.52
CA VAL A 129 -9.48 -12.41 -29.86
C VAL A 129 -9.93 -13.53 -30.79
N GLU A 130 -10.24 -13.19 -32.04
CA GLU A 130 -10.50 -14.17 -33.09
C GLU A 130 -9.25 -15.04 -33.29
N GLU A 131 -9.46 -16.31 -33.62
CA GLU A 131 -8.37 -17.25 -33.87
C GLU A 131 -7.42 -16.73 -34.98
N GLY A 132 -6.15 -16.51 -34.59
CA GLY A 132 -5.11 -15.99 -35.47
C GLY A 132 -4.94 -14.46 -35.44
N ALA A 133 -5.75 -13.71 -34.67
CA ALA A 133 -5.56 -12.28 -34.47
C ALA A 133 -4.53 -12.03 -33.34
N GLU A 134 -3.74 -10.94 -33.46
CA GLU A 134 -2.94 -10.49 -32.33
C GLU A 134 -3.85 -9.90 -31.24
N ALA A 135 -3.67 -10.32 -29.99
CA ALA A 135 -4.35 -9.69 -28.86
C ALA A 135 -4.05 -8.20 -28.84
N PRO A 136 -5.06 -7.33 -28.66
CA PRO A 136 -4.81 -5.90 -28.53
C PRO A 136 -3.86 -5.70 -27.35
N LYS A 137 -2.77 -4.97 -27.58
CA LYS A 137 -1.84 -4.61 -26.49
C LYS A 137 -2.62 -3.75 -25.51
N SER A 138 -2.53 -4.09 -24.23
CA SER A 138 -3.13 -3.27 -23.19
C SER A 138 -2.75 -1.81 -23.40
N ASP A 139 -3.74 -0.96 -23.44
CA ASP A 139 -3.71 0.45 -23.72
C ASP A 139 -2.73 1.22 -22.80
N THR A 140 -2.40 2.44 -23.18
CA THR A 140 -1.55 3.39 -22.49
C THR A 140 -1.92 3.64 -21.02
N TYR A 141 -3.18 3.46 -20.64
CA TYR A 141 -3.63 3.58 -19.24
C TYR A 141 -2.98 2.59 -18.28
N ARG A 142 -2.44 1.48 -18.77
CA ARG A 142 -1.93 0.39 -17.96
C ARG A 142 -0.46 0.07 -18.23
N SER A 143 0.17 0.86 -19.08
CA SER A 143 1.61 0.75 -19.39
C SER A 143 2.49 1.22 -18.24
N THR A 144 1.93 1.90 -17.24
CA THR A 144 2.64 2.39 -16.06
C THR A 144 1.96 1.89 -14.79
N PRO A 145 2.68 1.69 -13.69
CA PRO A 145 2.11 1.25 -12.41
C PRO A 145 1.26 2.33 -11.72
N THR A 146 0.98 3.47 -12.36
CA THR A 146 0.14 4.55 -11.83
C THR A 146 -1.33 4.12 -11.73
N TYR A 147 -1.77 3.27 -12.64
CA TYR A 147 -3.14 2.77 -12.67
C TYR A 147 -3.20 1.31 -12.20
N PRO A 148 -4.23 0.96 -11.42
CA PRO A 148 -4.41 -0.42 -10.97
C PRO A 148 -4.70 -1.36 -12.15
N THR A 149 -4.21 -2.58 -12.03
CA THR A 149 -4.43 -3.67 -12.98
C THR A 149 -5.27 -4.78 -12.34
N LEU A 150 -5.62 -5.82 -13.10
CA LEU A 150 -6.29 -7.00 -12.55
C LEU A 150 -5.49 -7.63 -11.39
N ALA A 151 -4.15 -7.70 -11.51
CA ALA A 151 -3.31 -8.18 -10.44
C ALA A 151 -3.43 -7.34 -9.15
N VAL A 152 -3.57 -6.02 -9.28
CA VAL A 152 -3.80 -5.12 -8.14
C VAL A 152 -5.16 -5.37 -7.49
N VAL A 153 -6.21 -5.61 -8.29
CA VAL A 153 -7.54 -5.94 -7.76
C VAL A 153 -7.47 -7.23 -6.93
N TYR A 154 -6.83 -8.27 -7.43
CA TYR A 154 -6.61 -9.51 -6.67
C TYR A 154 -5.78 -9.28 -5.41
N GLY A 155 -4.74 -8.44 -5.49
CA GLY A 155 -3.95 -8.05 -4.33
C GLY A 155 -4.76 -7.33 -3.25
N LEU A 156 -5.74 -6.50 -3.65
CA LEU A 156 -6.66 -5.85 -2.69
C LEU A 156 -7.63 -6.85 -2.06
N TYR A 157 -8.13 -7.83 -2.81
CA TYR A 157 -8.87 -8.95 -2.22
C TYR A 157 -8.02 -9.70 -1.19
N ALA A 158 -6.76 -10.01 -1.53
CA ALA A 158 -5.85 -10.68 -0.61
C ALA A 158 -5.64 -9.89 0.69
N ARG A 159 -5.40 -8.57 0.59
CA ARG A 159 -5.31 -7.68 1.78
C ARG A 159 -6.59 -7.68 2.60
N ALA A 160 -7.77 -7.61 1.94
CA ALA A 160 -9.05 -7.59 2.61
C ALA A 160 -9.32 -8.90 3.36
N TYR A 161 -9.11 -10.03 2.72
CA TYR A 161 -9.30 -11.33 3.36
C TYR A 161 -8.27 -11.60 4.46
N LEU A 162 -7.02 -11.17 4.31
CA LEU A 162 -6.03 -11.25 5.39
C LEU A 162 -6.51 -10.49 6.63
N TRP A 163 -7.05 -9.27 6.45
CA TRP A 163 -7.61 -8.50 7.55
C TRP A 163 -8.85 -9.16 8.17
N LEU A 164 -9.73 -9.72 7.36
CA LEU A 164 -10.90 -10.46 7.85
C LEU A 164 -10.51 -11.70 8.66
N GLY A 165 -9.38 -12.32 8.35
CA GLY A 165 -8.84 -13.47 9.10
C GLY A 165 -8.38 -13.15 10.51
N CYS A 166 -8.05 -11.88 10.81
CA CYS A 166 -7.50 -11.49 12.11
C CYS A 166 -8.51 -11.64 13.27
N GLU A 167 -9.80 -11.67 12.98
CA GLU A 167 -10.86 -11.75 13.99
C GLU A 167 -11.95 -12.75 13.60
N ASP A 168 -12.39 -13.56 14.56
CA ASP A 168 -13.57 -14.39 14.42
C ASP A 168 -14.79 -13.67 15.00
N PHE A 169 -15.62 -13.12 14.13
CA PHE A 169 -16.86 -12.43 14.51
C PHE A 169 -18.08 -13.36 14.61
N THR A 170 -17.91 -14.67 14.50
CA THR A 170 -19.05 -15.64 14.46
C THR A 170 -19.88 -15.68 15.72
N ASN A 171 -19.35 -15.21 16.86
CA ASN A 171 -19.98 -15.33 18.16
C ASN A 171 -20.48 -14.02 18.78
N ASP A 172 -20.37 -12.88 18.13
CA ASP A 172 -20.68 -11.58 18.75
C ASP A 172 -21.97 -10.91 18.23
N GLY A 173 -22.79 -11.64 17.48
CA GLY A 173 -24.03 -11.13 16.90
C GLY A 173 -23.87 -10.26 15.65
N HIS A 174 -22.63 -10.05 15.20
CA HIS A 174 -22.29 -9.36 13.96
C HIS A 174 -21.88 -10.35 12.87
N SER A 175 -22.26 -11.61 13.04
CA SER A 175 -21.94 -12.71 12.13
C SER A 175 -22.63 -12.50 10.79
N GLY A 176 -22.00 -11.71 9.95
CA GLY A 176 -22.36 -11.57 8.56
C GLY A 176 -21.95 -12.79 7.73
N LYS A 177 -22.19 -12.67 6.45
CA LYS A 177 -21.82 -13.69 5.46
C LYS A 177 -20.35 -13.66 5.07
N LEU A 178 -19.55 -12.77 5.69
CA LEU A 178 -18.13 -12.64 5.39
C LEU A 178 -17.33 -13.84 5.96
N PRO A 179 -16.37 -14.37 5.23
CA PRO A 179 -15.44 -15.36 5.78
C PRO A 179 -14.59 -14.71 6.89
N THR A 180 -14.29 -15.47 7.92
CA THR A 180 -13.44 -15.08 9.06
C THR A 180 -12.47 -16.21 9.40
N GLY A 181 -11.44 -15.93 10.21
CA GLY A 181 -10.48 -16.94 10.64
C GLY A 181 -9.87 -17.71 9.46
N ASN A 182 -9.84 -19.04 9.56
CA ASN A 182 -9.19 -19.89 8.54
C ASN A 182 -9.83 -19.77 7.15
N ASP A 183 -11.13 -19.57 7.05
CA ASP A 183 -11.80 -19.41 5.76
C ASP A 183 -11.34 -18.11 5.05
N ALA A 184 -11.17 -17.04 5.81
CA ALA A 184 -10.64 -15.80 5.27
C ALA A 184 -9.15 -15.92 4.92
N TYR A 185 -8.35 -16.56 5.75
CA TYR A 185 -6.93 -16.80 5.42
C TYR A 185 -6.76 -17.68 4.19
N THR A 186 -7.61 -18.71 4.01
CA THR A 186 -7.61 -19.52 2.78
C THR A 186 -7.83 -18.65 1.55
N LYS A 187 -8.86 -17.79 1.60
CA LYS A 187 -9.12 -16.83 0.50
C LYS A 187 -8.00 -15.82 0.31
N ALA A 188 -7.36 -15.35 1.38
CA ALA A 188 -6.22 -14.46 1.28
C ALA A 188 -5.06 -15.09 0.52
N ALA A 189 -4.74 -16.36 0.80
CA ALA A 189 -3.71 -17.12 0.08
C ALA A 189 -4.08 -17.35 -1.39
N GLU A 190 -5.34 -17.74 -1.68
CA GLU A 190 -5.84 -17.94 -3.04
C GLU A 190 -5.71 -16.66 -3.89
N TYR A 191 -6.20 -15.52 -3.37
CA TYR A 191 -6.14 -14.26 -4.09
C TYR A 191 -4.72 -13.69 -4.18
N ALA A 192 -3.86 -13.92 -3.18
CA ALA A 192 -2.46 -13.54 -3.25
C ALA A 192 -1.73 -14.30 -4.38
N ARG A 193 -1.95 -15.62 -4.47
CA ARG A 193 -1.41 -16.46 -5.55
C ARG A 193 -1.93 -16.00 -6.91
N LEU A 194 -3.23 -15.78 -7.03
CA LEU A 194 -3.85 -15.30 -8.26
C LEU A 194 -3.28 -13.93 -8.69
N ALA A 195 -3.04 -13.03 -7.74
CA ALA A 195 -2.42 -11.73 -8.01
C ALA A 195 -0.96 -11.86 -8.48
N ILE A 196 -0.18 -12.77 -7.87
CA ILE A 196 1.20 -13.06 -8.28
C ILE A 196 1.22 -13.59 -9.71
N ASP A 197 0.48 -14.64 -9.98
CA ASP A 197 0.45 -15.29 -11.28
C ASP A 197 0.01 -14.31 -12.39
N THR A 198 -1.03 -13.51 -12.12
CA THR A 198 -1.50 -12.46 -13.05
C THR A 198 -0.44 -11.37 -13.28
N ALA A 199 0.27 -10.94 -12.23
CA ALA A 199 1.31 -9.92 -12.37
C ALA A 199 2.52 -10.45 -13.16
N GLU A 200 2.91 -11.70 -12.96
CA GLU A 200 3.98 -12.34 -13.71
C GLU A 200 3.60 -12.51 -15.18
N GLU A 201 2.37 -12.96 -15.46
CA GLU A 201 1.88 -13.18 -16.82
C GLU A 201 1.72 -11.86 -17.60
N LEU A 202 1.03 -10.87 -17.05
CA LEU A 202 0.68 -9.63 -17.77
C LEU A 202 1.81 -8.60 -17.80
N ALA A 203 2.58 -8.47 -16.72
CA ALA A 203 3.59 -7.43 -16.56
C ALA A 203 5.03 -7.96 -16.51
N GLY A 204 5.23 -9.28 -16.53
CA GLY A 204 6.55 -9.87 -16.30
C GLY A 204 7.14 -9.44 -14.94
N ALA A 205 6.28 -9.34 -13.92
CA ALA A 205 6.68 -8.91 -12.59
C ALA A 205 7.73 -9.86 -11.99
N THR A 206 8.69 -9.30 -11.29
CA THR A 206 9.77 -10.04 -10.62
C THR A 206 10.07 -9.40 -9.28
N LEU A 207 10.54 -10.19 -8.32
CA LEU A 207 11.02 -9.66 -7.04
C LEU A 207 12.17 -8.67 -7.23
N MET A 208 12.28 -7.68 -6.36
CA MET A 208 13.39 -6.73 -6.39
C MET A 208 14.72 -7.44 -6.19
N SER A 209 15.68 -7.16 -7.08
CA SER A 209 17.06 -7.60 -6.96
C SER A 209 17.81 -6.85 -5.86
N GLU A 210 18.96 -7.39 -5.44
CA GLU A 210 19.85 -6.71 -4.51
C GLU A 210 20.24 -5.31 -5.02
N TYR A 211 20.55 -5.17 -6.31
CA TYR A 211 20.90 -3.89 -6.92
C TYR A 211 19.76 -2.86 -6.79
N GLU A 212 18.53 -3.25 -7.12
CA GLU A 212 17.37 -2.36 -7.01
C GLU A 212 17.09 -1.92 -5.57
N TRP A 213 17.45 -2.75 -4.58
CA TRP A 213 17.32 -2.41 -3.17
C TRP A 213 18.43 -1.49 -2.66
N THR A 214 19.68 -1.72 -3.07
CA THR A 214 20.86 -1.17 -2.39
C THR A 214 21.50 -0.01 -3.13
N ASN A 215 21.12 0.22 -4.38
CA ASN A 215 21.71 1.32 -5.18
C ASN A 215 21.44 2.67 -4.54
N PRO A 216 22.49 3.47 -4.25
CA PRO A 216 22.35 4.74 -3.54
C PRO A 216 21.62 5.83 -4.34
N SER A 217 21.54 5.69 -5.66
CA SER A 217 20.91 6.70 -6.53
C SER A 217 19.48 6.33 -6.95
N SER A 218 19.13 5.06 -6.97
CA SER A 218 17.83 4.57 -7.48
C SER A 218 17.10 3.62 -6.54
N GLY A 219 17.72 3.23 -5.44
CA GLY A 219 17.10 2.30 -4.48
C GLY A 219 15.82 2.89 -3.90
N PHE A 220 14.70 2.19 -4.08
CA PHE A 220 13.38 2.53 -3.56
C PHE A 220 12.87 3.94 -3.87
N ASN A 221 13.28 4.51 -4.99
CA ASN A 221 12.81 5.81 -5.47
C ASN A 221 12.34 5.80 -6.94
N THR A 222 12.60 4.70 -7.63
CA THR A 222 12.30 4.50 -9.05
C THR A 222 11.48 3.24 -9.22
N VAL A 223 10.51 3.28 -10.15
CA VAL A 223 9.67 2.13 -10.50
C VAL A 223 10.53 0.97 -10.99
N VAL A 224 10.26 -0.21 -10.46
CA VAL A 224 10.87 -1.48 -10.85
C VAL A 224 9.78 -2.53 -11.08
N LYS A 225 10.14 -3.67 -11.67
CA LYS A 225 9.16 -4.73 -12.05
C LYS A 225 8.37 -5.33 -10.88
N SER A 226 8.85 -5.20 -9.65
CA SER A 226 8.09 -5.64 -8.47
C SER A 226 6.97 -4.68 -8.06
N TRP A 227 6.96 -3.45 -8.58
CA TRP A 227 5.98 -2.43 -8.22
C TRP A 227 4.74 -2.54 -9.10
N LEU A 228 3.72 -3.21 -8.60
CA LEU A 228 2.47 -3.46 -9.31
C LEU A 228 1.57 -2.22 -9.34
N TRP A 229 1.69 -1.37 -8.33
CA TRP A 229 0.97 -0.10 -8.22
C TRP A 229 1.83 0.92 -7.48
N ALA A 230 1.93 2.13 -8.03
CA ALA A 230 2.81 3.16 -7.49
C ALA A 230 2.31 4.57 -7.81
N THR A 231 2.68 5.53 -6.97
CA THR A 231 2.71 6.94 -7.38
C THR A 231 3.98 7.16 -8.18
N VAL A 232 3.84 7.73 -9.37
CA VAL A 232 4.98 8.07 -10.22
C VAL A 232 5.12 9.59 -10.28
N GLN A 233 6.27 10.09 -9.86
CA GLN A 233 6.52 11.53 -9.82
C GLN A 233 7.67 11.89 -10.76
N SER A 234 7.58 13.05 -11.38
CA SER A 234 8.65 13.68 -12.14
C SER A 234 9.03 15.02 -11.52
N THR A 235 10.16 15.60 -11.94
CA THR A 235 10.57 16.93 -11.50
C THR A 235 9.55 18.00 -11.84
N ASP A 236 8.79 17.82 -12.92
CA ASP A 236 7.75 18.76 -13.33
C ASP A 236 6.50 18.72 -12.45
N THR A 237 6.26 17.58 -11.78
CA THR A 237 5.09 17.37 -10.90
C THR A 237 5.41 17.57 -9.43
N VAL A 238 6.69 17.61 -9.06
CA VAL A 238 7.11 17.87 -7.69
C VAL A 238 6.80 19.31 -7.34
N MET A 239 5.84 19.48 -6.49
CA MET A 239 5.64 20.77 -5.84
C MET A 239 6.87 21.04 -4.99
N SER A 240 7.39 22.28 -5.04
CA SER A 240 8.55 22.76 -4.29
C SER A 240 8.26 22.75 -2.78
N ASN A 241 8.09 21.57 -2.22
CA ASN A 241 7.69 21.40 -0.85
C ASN A 241 8.77 20.63 -0.07
N LEU A 242 9.40 21.34 0.86
CA LEU A 242 10.33 20.75 1.82
C LEU A 242 9.70 19.63 2.68
N TYR A 243 8.38 19.47 2.64
CA TYR A 243 7.63 18.49 3.40
C TYR A 243 7.21 17.27 2.56
N ALA A 244 7.83 17.04 1.41
CA ALA A 244 7.60 15.82 0.63
C ALA A 244 8.10 14.56 1.36
N PHE A 245 7.64 13.39 0.91
CA PHE A 245 8.01 12.11 1.52
C PHE A 245 9.52 11.94 1.64
N ALA A 246 10.29 12.27 0.59
CA ALA A 246 11.75 12.17 0.61
C ALA A 246 12.37 13.05 1.71
N ALA A 247 11.84 14.26 1.92
CA ALA A 247 12.32 15.17 2.95
C ALA A 247 12.14 14.60 4.38
N HIS A 248 11.21 13.68 4.58
CA HIS A 248 10.97 13.04 5.88
C HIS A 248 11.65 11.68 6.03
N MET A 249 11.79 10.93 4.94
CA MET A 249 12.15 9.53 4.99
C MET A 249 13.54 9.21 4.43
N CYS A 250 14.21 10.17 3.75
CA CYS A 250 15.55 9.98 3.19
C CYS A 250 16.63 10.49 4.15
N PRO A 251 17.36 9.63 4.85
CA PRO A 251 18.39 10.07 5.81
C PRO A 251 19.55 10.81 5.15
N GLU A 252 19.73 10.65 3.85
CA GLU A 252 20.82 11.28 3.08
C GLU A 252 20.49 12.70 2.61
N ALA A 253 19.21 13.10 2.61
CA ALA A 253 18.84 14.45 2.23
C ALA A 253 19.46 15.47 3.18
N SER A 254 19.97 16.57 2.64
CA SER A 254 20.52 17.68 3.45
C SER A 254 19.45 18.68 3.88
N TYR A 255 18.18 18.41 3.60
CA TYR A 255 17.02 19.25 3.88
C TYR A 255 15.91 18.45 4.53
N GLY A 256 14.89 19.15 5.04
CA GLY A 256 13.72 18.53 5.65
C GLY A 256 14.02 17.85 6.99
N TYR A 257 13.19 16.87 7.34
CA TYR A 257 13.28 16.17 8.63
C TYR A 257 13.99 14.80 8.55
N GLY A 258 14.21 14.27 7.33
CA GLY A 258 14.87 12.97 7.14
C GLY A 258 16.22 12.86 7.85
N PRO A 259 17.13 13.81 7.68
CA PRO A 259 18.42 13.81 8.39
C PRO A 259 18.27 14.01 9.90
N LEU A 260 17.21 14.66 10.37
CA LEU A 260 16.96 14.90 11.80
C LEU A 260 16.23 13.74 12.47
N ALA A 261 15.26 13.14 11.79
CA ALA A 261 14.45 12.04 12.33
C ALA A 261 15.15 10.68 12.21
N CYS A 262 16.08 10.53 11.26
CA CYS A 262 16.87 9.31 11.03
C CYS A 262 16.05 8.03 11.14
N PRO A 263 15.14 7.74 10.19
CA PRO A 263 14.33 6.53 10.24
C PRO A 263 15.21 5.29 10.45
N GLY A 264 14.95 4.51 11.48
CA GLY A 264 15.79 3.39 11.82
C GLY A 264 14.98 2.13 12.10
N VAL A 265 15.67 1.02 12.24
CA VAL A 265 15.13 -0.25 12.71
C VAL A 265 15.54 -0.48 14.17
N SER A 266 14.81 -1.31 14.89
CA SER A 266 15.23 -1.70 16.24
C SER A 266 16.49 -2.58 16.18
N GLU A 267 17.31 -2.52 17.21
CA GLU A 267 18.46 -3.42 17.38
C GLU A 267 18.04 -4.89 17.26
N THR A 268 16.91 -5.26 17.85
CA THR A 268 16.37 -6.61 17.77
C THR A 268 16.10 -7.04 16.34
N MET A 269 15.50 -6.15 15.53
CA MET A 269 15.27 -6.43 14.12
C MET A 269 16.58 -6.57 13.35
N TYR A 270 17.51 -5.64 13.54
CA TYR A 270 18.83 -5.68 12.90
C TYR A 270 19.58 -6.98 13.19
N ASN A 271 19.57 -7.41 14.44
CA ASN A 271 20.25 -8.65 14.86
C ASN A 271 19.57 -9.93 14.35
N ARG A 272 18.27 -9.89 14.06
CA ARG A 272 17.54 -11.01 13.44
C ARG A 272 17.81 -11.13 11.94
N LEU A 273 18.18 -10.06 11.26
CA LEU A 273 18.56 -10.12 9.84
C LEU A 273 19.86 -10.90 9.70
N GLN A 274 19.84 -11.92 8.86
CA GLN A 274 21.03 -12.69 8.53
C GLN A 274 22.00 -11.83 7.71
N ASN A 275 23.30 -12.09 7.80
CA ASN A 275 24.31 -11.37 7.04
C ASN A 275 24.20 -11.61 5.52
N SER A 276 23.57 -12.69 5.11
CA SER A 276 23.24 -12.98 3.71
C SER A 276 22.05 -12.18 3.19
N ASP A 277 21.25 -11.57 4.07
CA ASP A 277 20.12 -10.74 3.66
C ASP A 277 20.65 -9.37 3.19
N PHE A 278 20.54 -9.12 1.89
CA PHE A 278 21.05 -7.87 1.31
C PHE A 278 20.36 -6.62 1.85
N ARG A 279 19.15 -6.73 2.38
CA ARG A 279 18.44 -5.60 3.02
C ARG A 279 19.16 -5.08 4.25
N LYS A 280 19.98 -5.90 4.90
CA LYS A 280 20.83 -5.48 6.02
C LYS A 280 21.91 -4.49 5.59
N LYS A 281 22.37 -4.55 4.32
CA LYS A 281 23.44 -3.70 3.78
C LYS A 281 23.07 -2.21 3.72
N ILE A 282 21.78 -1.90 3.68
CA ILE A 282 21.29 -0.51 3.68
C ILE A 282 20.88 0.00 5.07
N ILE A 283 21.24 -0.71 6.11
CA ILE A 283 21.03 -0.30 7.51
C ILE A 283 22.39 -0.02 8.12
N ALA A 284 22.66 1.24 8.51
CA ALA A 284 23.92 1.59 9.16
C ALA A 284 24.03 0.83 10.49
N GLY A 285 25.09 0.02 10.62
CA GLY A 285 25.32 -0.78 11.82
C GLY A 285 25.57 0.08 13.08
N PRO A 286 25.76 -0.55 14.23
CA PRO A 286 25.90 0.17 15.51
C PRO A 286 27.09 1.15 15.52
N ASP A 287 28.18 0.78 14.87
CA ASP A 287 29.41 1.60 14.80
C ASP A 287 29.35 2.69 13.74
N LYS A 288 28.39 2.65 12.82
CA LYS A 288 28.19 3.61 11.72
C LYS A 288 29.46 3.93 10.93
N LYS A 289 30.30 2.94 10.67
CA LYS A 289 31.54 3.15 9.93
C LYS A 289 31.28 3.41 8.46
N TYR A 290 31.84 4.49 7.92
CA TYR A 290 31.71 4.81 6.49
C TYR A 290 32.23 3.69 5.59
N ALA A 291 33.37 3.09 5.94
CA ALA A 291 33.97 2.01 5.14
C ALA A 291 33.01 0.82 4.90
N ASP A 292 32.14 0.51 5.86
CA ASP A 292 31.17 -0.57 5.75
C ASP A 292 29.94 -0.17 4.92
N PHE A 293 29.76 1.13 4.67
CA PHE A 293 28.55 1.68 4.06
C PHE A 293 28.81 2.45 2.74
N ALA A 294 30.08 2.66 2.39
CA ALA A 294 30.48 3.51 1.26
C ALA A 294 29.83 3.14 -0.09
N SER A 295 29.58 1.85 -0.32
CA SER A 295 28.92 1.36 -1.55
C SER A 295 27.40 1.51 -1.53
N TYR A 296 26.80 1.90 -0.40
CA TYR A 296 25.37 1.94 -0.17
C TYR A 296 24.86 3.34 0.20
N THR A 297 25.69 4.35 0.02
CA THR A 297 25.34 5.76 0.26
C THR A 297 25.83 6.64 -0.86
N SER A 298 25.11 7.73 -1.14
CA SER A 298 25.54 8.79 -2.04
C SER A 298 26.42 9.84 -1.36
N MET A 299 26.62 9.73 -0.03
CA MET A 299 27.48 10.63 0.75
C MET A 299 28.95 10.27 0.59
N GLY A 300 29.82 11.29 0.55
CA GLY A 300 31.24 11.13 0.75
C GLY A 300 31.59 10.92 2.24
N GLN A 301 32.84 10.48 2.51
CA GLN A 301 33.29 10.20 3.88
C GLN A 301 33.15 11.42 4.81
N ALA A 302 33.54 12.60 4.37
CA ALA A 302 33.47 13.83 5.18
C ALA A 302 32.02 14.15 5.56
N GLU A 303 31.09 14.04 4.62
CA GLU A 303 29.66 14.25 4.87
C GLU A 303 29.05 13.20 5.80
N TRP A 304 29.49 11.94 5.67
CA TRP A 304 29.10 10.88 6.58
C TRP A 304 29.55 11.16 8.01
N GLU A 305 30.79 11.60 8.19
CA GLU A 305 31.37 11.93 9.49
C GLU A 305 30.70 13.16 10.14
N GLU A 306 30.34 14.16 9.35
CA GLU A 306 29.55 15.31 9.82
C GLU A 306 28.16 14.90 10.32
N LEU A 307 27.60 13.83 9.76
CA LEU A 307 26.31 13.27 10.14
C LEU A 307 26.44 12.07 11.11
N ALA A 308 27.58 11.89 11.74
CA ALA A 308 27.85 10.81 12.69
C ALA A 308 26.95 10.82 13.95
N TRP A 309 26.22 11.91 14.19
CA TRP A 309 25.20 12.01 15.23
C TRP A 309 23.94 11.17 14.93
N ARG A 310 23.78 10.67 13.71
CA ARG A 310 22.66 9.80 13.35
C ARG A 310 22.54 8.62 14.29
N ALA A 311 21.30 8.24 14.55
CA ALA A 311 21.04 7.08 15.37
C ALA A 311 21.66 5.81 14.77
N PRO A 312 22.19 4.89 15.58
CA PRO A 312 22.54 3.57 15.09
C PRO A 312 21.33 2.90 14.46
N TYR A 313 21.57 1.99 13.54
CA TYR A 313 20.52 1.27 12.80
C TYR A 313 19.63 2.15 11.90
N THR A 314 20.10 3.36 11.52
CA THR A 314 19.43 4.20 10.53
C THR A 314 19.26 3.42 9.22
N ASN A 315 18.05 3.42 8.69
CA ASN A 315 17.67 2.68 7.50
C ASN A 315 17.65 3.59 6.27
N PHE A 316 18.51 3.29 5.30
CA PHE A 316 18.66 4.02 4.04
C PHE A 316 17.82 3.43 2.92
N LYS A 317 16.69 2.83 3.22
CA LYS A 317 15.79 2.24 2.23
C LYS A 317 15.29 3.27 1.21
N PHE A 318 14.86 4.43 1.68
CA PHE A 318 14.37 5.49 0.81
C PHE A 318 15.50 6.42 0.44
N ARG A 319 15.67 6.62 -0.87
CA ARG A 319 16.75 7.40 -1.45
C ARG A 319 16.22 8.67 -2.10
N PRO A 320 16.97 9.78 -2.08
CA PRO A 320 16.61 10.92 -2.90
C PRO A 320 16.78 10.56 -4.38
N ASN A 321 15.96 11.16 -5.24
CA ASN A 321 16.01 10.90 -6.67
C ASN A 321 17.42 11.17 -7.23
N MET A 322 17.93 10.23 -8.01
CA MET A 322 19.28 10.28 -8.62
C MET A 322 20.44 10.43 -7.61
N GLY A 323 20.19 10.19 -6.32
CA GLY A 323 21.18 10.46 -5.27
C GLY A 323 21.37 11.95 -4.98
N GLU A 324 20.52 12.82 -5.52
CA GLU A 324 20.56 14.27 -5.27
C GLU A 324 20.17 14.58 -3.83
N ARG A 325 21.02 15.27 -3.10
CA ARG A 325 20.86 15.44 -1.65
C ARG A 325 20.61 16.88 -1.21
N VAL A 326 20.85 17.84 -2.10
CA VAL A 326 20.83 19.28 -1.81
C VAL A 326 19.67 19.98 -2.50
N ASP A 327 19.51 19.76 -3.79
CA ASP A 327 18.40 20.31 -4.56
C ASP A 327 17.12 19.50 -4.31
N TYR A 328 16.30 19.99 -3.38
CA TYR A 328 15.05 19.32 -3.01
C TYR A 328 14.05 19.22 -4.18
N MET A 329 14.13 20.07 -5.19
CA MET A 329 13.26 19.98 -6.37
C MET A 329 13.51 18.69 -7.15
N THR A 330 14.77 18.37 -7.36
CA THR A 330 15.20 17.12 -8.00
C THR A 330 15.05 15.93 -7.04
N ALA A 331 15.54 16.07 -5.82
CA ALA A 331 15.62 15.00 -4.84
C ALA A 331 14.24 14.43 -4.42
N ASN A 332 13.21 15.27 -4.40
CA ASN A 332 11.86 14.88 -4.02
C ASN A 332 11.05 14.18 -5.13
N ALA A 333 11.56 14.15 -6.36
CA ALA A 333 10.90 13.52 -7.50
C ALA A 333 11.04 11.99 -7.46
N ILE A 334 10.58 11.37 -6.37
CA ILE A 334 10.62 9.93 -6.15
C ILE A 334 9.27 9.29 -6.35
N SER A 335 9.28 8.08 -6.89
CA SER A 335 8.10 7.22 -6.96
C SER A 335 7.95 6.41 -5.68
N LEU A 336 6.72 6.08 -5.31
CA LEU A 336 6.40 5.31 -4.10
C LEU A 336 5.46 4.16 -4.43
N PRO A 337 5.78 2.91 -4.03
CA PRO A 337 4.91 1.78 -4.28
C PRO A 337 3.68 1.82 -3.37
N ILE A 338 2.51 1.57 -3.94
CA ILE A 338 1.24 1.33 -3.23
C ILE A 338 1.07 -0.17 -3.01
N MET A 339 1.46 -0.97 -4.01
CA MET A 339 1.47 -2.43 -3.92
C MET A 339 2.70 -2.99 -4.63
N ARG A 340 3.33 -3.98 -4.01
CA ARG A 340 4.50 -4.67 -4.54
C ARG A 340 4.28 -6.18 -4.58
N LEU A 341 4.97 -6.85 -5.49
CA LEU A 341 4.93 -8.30 -5.63
C LEU A 341 5.34 -9.02 -4.33
N GLU A 342 6.38 -8.50 -3.64
CA GLU A 342 6.84 -9.08 -2.37
C GLU A 342 5.77 -9.10 -1.29
N GLU A 343 4.88 -8.11 -1.27
CA GLU A 343 3.77 -8.07 -0.33
C GLU A 343 2.81 -9.23 -0.54
N LEU A 344 2.53 -9.56 -1.79
CA LEU A 344 1.64 -10.66 -2.14
C LEU A 344 2.20 -12.01 -1.66
N TYR A 345 3.50 -12.23 -1.83
CA TYR A 345 4.18 -13.40 -1.27
C TYR A 345 4.10 -13.44 0.26
N PHE A 346 4.23 -12.28 0.93
CA PHE A 346 4.08 -12.23 2.39
C PHE A 346 2.66 -12.51 2.84
N ILE A 347 1.65 -12.00 2.13
CA ILE A 347 0.23 -12.31 2.42
C ILE A 347 -0.03 -13.81 2.26
N GLU A 348 0.43 -14.41 1.18
CA GLU A 348 0.30 -15.85 0.94
C GLU A 348 0.95 -16.67 2.06
N MET A 349 2.20 -16.36 2.41
CA MET A 349 2.92 -17.06 3.47
C MET A 349 2.24 -16.92 4.84
N GLU A 350 1.82 -15.70 5.21
CA GLU A 350 1.12 -15.45 6.47
C GLU A 350 -0.19 -16.23 6.54
N ALA A 351 -0.99 -16.17 5.49
CA ALA A 351 -2.24 -16.90 5.40
C ALA A 351 -2.06 -18.42 5.48
N LEU A 352 -1.05 -18.96 4.79
CA LEU A 352 -0.71 -20.38 4.85
C LEU A 352 -0.22 -20.81 6.25
N CYS A 353 0.49 -19.94 6.97
CA CYS A 353 0.88 -20.22 8.36
C CYS A 353 -0.34 -20.39 9.26
N HIS A 354 -1.39 -19.59 9.07
CA HIS A 354 -2.62 -19.68 9.85
C HIS A 354 -3.43 -20.94 9.50
N THR A 355 -3.44 -21.35 8.25
CA THR A 355 -4.22 -22.52 7.80
C THR A 355 -3.48 -23.87 7.91
N GLY A 356 -2.23 -23.86 8.40
CA GLY A 356 -1.41 -25.07 8.54
C GLY A 356 -0.73 -25.52 7.25
N GLY A 357 -0.79 -24.75 6.17
CA GLY A 357 -0.17 -25.05 4.88
C GLY A 357 1.31 -24.70 4.77
N ALA A 358 1.89 -24.09 5.79
CA ALA A 358 3.30 -23.63 5.77
C ALA A 358 4.37 -24.75 5.75
N ALA A 359 3.95 -26.01 5.75
CA ALA A 359 4.84 -27.17 5.68
C ALA A 359 4.98 -27.74 4.26
N GLN A 360 4.40 -27.11 3.27
CA GLN A 360 4.55 -27.43 1.84
C GLN A 360 5.41 -26.35 1.15
#